data_cdc95ddc468ed529525f3463e0e5c305
#
_entry.id   cdc95ddc468ed529525f3463e0e5c305
#
_cell.length_a   1.000
_cell.length_b   1.000
_cell.length_c   1.000
_cell.angle_alpha   90.00
_cell.angle_beta   90.00
_cell.angle_gamma   90.00
#
_symmetry.space_group_name_H-M   'P 1'
#
loop_
_entity.id
_entity.type
_entity.pdbx_description
1 polymer ?
#
loop_
_entity_poly.entity_id
_entity_poly.type
_entity_poly.pdbx_seq_one_letter_code
_entity_poly.pdbx_strand_id
1 'polypeptide(L)'
;WFYRCEALKQIEGLEYLNTSEVKDMSGMFSDCAALTSIDLKNFNTQNVTAMSSMFHHCAALTSINLKNFNTKNVTDMGGMFLNCAALTSLDLKNFNTKNVTDMSWMFYNCAALTSIDLKNFDTKNVTYMGRMFSGCAALTSLDLKNFNTKNVTDMSWMFSGCAALTTINSNTTWQCPESKDMFAGCTKLKGAVSYDKDKVDATMANPETGYFTAESTTVRSR
;
A
#
# COMPACT_ATOMS: atom_id res chain seq x y z
N TRP A 1 16.29 -9.55 11.76
CA TRP A 1 16.80 -9.60 13.15
C TRP A 1 15.73 -10.08 14.11
N PHE A 2 14.49 -9.61 14.01
CA PHE A 2 13.39 -9.98 14.91
C PHE A 2 12.34 -10.87 14.23
N TYR A 3 12.71 -11.57 13.19
CA TYR A 3 11.82 -12.46 12.44
C TYR A 3 11.19 -13.53 13.35
N ARG A 4 9.86 -13.68 13.29
CA ARG A 4 9.06 -14.64 14.07
C ARG A 4 9.14 -14.49 15.59
N CYS A 5 9.38 -13.28 16.08
CA CYS A 5 9.29 -13.00 17.50
C CYS A 5 7.82 -12.76 17.92
N GLU A 6 6.98 -13.80 17.78
CA GLU A 6 5.51 -13.71 17.85
C GLU A 6 4.96 -13.18 19.17
N ALA A 7 5.66 -13.46 20.30
CA ALA A 7 5.26 -13.03 21.64
C ALA A 7 5.85 -11.67 22.05
N LEU A 8 6.68 -11.07 21.21
CA LEU A 8 7.39 -9.82 21.51
C LEU A 8 6.43 -8.64 21.45
N LYS A 9 6.21 -7.95 22.57
CA LYS A 9 5.28 -6.81 22.67
C LYS A 9 5.94 -5.47 22.46
N GLN A 10 7.21 -5.35 22.85
CA GLN A 10 8.03 -4.14 22.75
C GLN A 10 9.48 -4.53 22.48
N ILE A 11 10.24 -3.63 21.90
CA ILE A 11 11.67 -3.78 21.66
C ILE A 11 12.35 -2.54 22.25
N GLU A 12 13.21 -2.76 23.27
CA GLU A 12 14.04 -1.72 23.84
C GLU A 12 15.44 -1.76 23.23
N GLY A 13 16.12 -0.62 23.21
CA GLY A 13 17.51 -0.55 22.73
C GLY A 13 17.66 -0.42 21.21
N LEU A 14 16.57 -0.29 20.44
CA LEU A 14 16.66 -0.05 18.98
C LEU A 14 17.41 1.23 18.64
N GLU A 15 17.43 2.21 19.54
CA GLU A 15 18.15 3.47 19.39
C GLU A 15 19.68 3.30 19.36
N TYR A 16 20.19 2.18 19.87
CA TYR A 16 21.63 1.86 19.85
C TYR A 16 22.06 1.07 18.61
N LEU A 17 21.12 0.63 17.78
CA LEU A 17 21.42 -0.09 16.55
C LEU A 17 21.94 0.87 15.47
N ASN A 18 23.17 0.62 15.02
CA ASN A 18 23.68 1.30 13.84
C ASN A 18 23.19 0.59 12.57
N THR A 19 22.31 1.25 11.83
CA THR A 19 21.76 0.73 10.57
C THR A 19 22.33 1.40 9.32
N SER A 20 23.37 2.24 9.45
CA SER A 20 23.91 3.04 8.34
C SER A 20 24.42 2.21 7.16
N GLU A 21 24.93 1.00 7.41
CA GLU A 21 25.47 0.13 6.37
C GLU A 21 24.48 -0.96 5.92
N VAL A 22 23.27 -0.97 6.49
CA VAL A 22 22.26 -1.98 6.16
C VAL A 22 21.69 -1.70 4.76
N LYS A 23 21.71 -2.71 3.89
CA LYS A 23 21.17 -2.66 2.53
C LYS A 23 19.85 -3.40 2.40
N ASP A 24 19.61 -4.40 3.24
CA ASP A 24 18.42 -5.24 3.22
C ASP A 24 17.76 -5.26 4.59
N MET A 25 16.53 -4.75 4.67
CA MET A 25 15.66 -4.78 5.85
C MET A 25 14.43 -5.66 5.65
N SER A 26 14.46 -6.52 4.61
CA SER A 26 13.34 -7.42 4.32
C SER A 26 13.05 -8.33 5.50
N GLY A 27 11.77 -8.42 5.87
CA GLY A 27 11.31 -9.28 6.95
C GLY A 27 11.85 -8.95 8.34
N MET A 28 12.48 -7.79 8.55
CA MET A 28 13.19 -7.48 9.82
C MET A 28 12.31 -7.67 11.07
N PHE A 29 11.03 -7.32 10.99
CA PHE A 29 10.05 -7.48 12.07
C PHE A 29 8.89 -8.39 11.65
N SER A 30 9.06 -9.19 10.60
CA SER A 30 8.02 -10.10 10.13
C SER A 30 7.60 -11.08 11.21
N ASP A 31 6.30 -11.33 11.32
CA ASP A 31 5.67 -12.22 12.31
C ASP A 31 5.89 -11.80 13.78
N CYS A 32 6.14 -10.50 14.04
CA CYS A 32 6.07 -9.95 15.38
C CYS A 32 4.61 -9.63 15.75
N ALA A 33 3.76 -10.67 15.83
CA ALA A 33 2.31 -10.55 15.89
C ALA A 33 1.79 -9.79 17.14
N ALA A 34 2.51 -9.88 18.27
CA ALA A 34 2.15 -9.20 19.53
C ALA A 34 2.74 -7.78 19.65
N LEU A 35 3.56 -7.33 18.69
CA LEU A 35 4.23 -6.03 18.75
C LEU A 35 3.19 -4.91 18.60
N THR A 36 3.02 -4.09 19.64
CA THR A 36 2.00 -3.01 19.67
C THR A 36 2.53 -1.67 19.22
N SER A 37 3.82 -1.41 19.43
CA SER A 37 4.51 -0.19 19.04
C SER A 37 5.99 -0.46 18.79
N ILE A 38 6.63 0.39 17.97
CA ILE A 38 8.06 0.32 17.67
C ILE A 38 8.63 1.71 17.46
N ASP A 39 9.78 2.01 18.06
CA ASP A 39 10.51 3.27 17.86
C ASP A 39 11.68 3.08 16.89
N LEU A 40 11.52 3.60 15.68
CA LEU A 40 12.50 3.52 14.60
C LEU A 40 13.16 4.88 14.30
N LYS A 41 13.05 5.85 15.24
CA LYS A 41 13.54 7.23 15.01
C LYS A 41 15.01 7.33 14.64
N ASN A 42 15.85 6.38 15.10
CA ASN A 42 17.29 6.37 14.84
C ASN A 42 17.70 5.47 13.66
N PHE A 43 16.75 4.84 12.99
CA PHE A 43 17.06 4.02 11.81
C PHE A 43 17.54 4.90 10.65
N ASN A 44 18.76 4.65 10.19
CA ASN A 44 19.27 5.22 8.96
C ASN A 44 19.01 4.24 7.81
N THR A 45 18.12 4.59 6.90
CA THR A 45 17.74 3.73 5.78
C THR A 45 18.27 4.21 4.42
N GLN A 46 19.23 5.16 4.44
CA GLN A 46 19.75 5.77 3.19
C GLN A 46 20.39 4.78 2.21
N ASN A 47 20.95 3.66 2.72
CA ASN A 47 21.63 2.64 1.91
C ASN A 47 20.73 1.42 1.65
N VAL A 48 19.48 1.41 2.18
CA VAL A 48 18.56 0.29 2.05
C VAL A 48 17.99 0.23 0.63
N THR A 49 18.05 -0.96 0.04
CA THR A 49 17.54 -1.27 -1.30
C THR A 49 16.34 -2.21 -1.29
N ALA A 50 16.12 -2.96 -0.20
CA ALA A 50 15.00 -3.88 -0.04
C ALA A 50 14.33 -3.70 1.33
N MET A 51 12.98 -3.62 1.33
CA MET A 51 12.13 -3.50 2.51
C MET A 51 10.92 -4.45 2.43
N SER A 52 10.98 -5.47 1.57
CA SER A 52 9.85 -6.38 1.42
C SER A 52 9.53 -7.07 2.74
N SER A 53 8.24 -7.19 3.04
CA SER A 53 7.72 -7.87 4.24
C SER A 53 8.28 -7.35 5.58
N MET A 54 8.83 -6.13 5.63
CA MET A 54 9.52 -5.61 6.83
C MET A 54 8.65 -5.67 8.09
N PHE A 55 7.36 -5.40 7.98
CA PHE A 55 6.37 -5.46 9.06
C PHE A 55 5.26 -6.48 8.77
N HIS A 56 5.53 -7.47 7.91
CA HIS A 56 4.56 -8.52 7.60
C HIS A 56 4.04 -9.16 8.89
N HIS A 57 2.70 -9.28 9.01
CA HIS A 57 2.02 -9.91 10.14
C HIS A 57 2.36 -9.30 11.52
N CYS A 58 2.66 -7.99 11.58
CA CYS A 58 2.64 -7.24 12.84
C CYS A 58 1.18 -6.90 13.21
N ALA A 59 0.40 -7.94 13.53
CA ALA A 59 -1.07 -7.86 13.61
C ALA A 59 -1.59 -6.93 14.72
N ALA A 60 -0.83 -6.75 15.82
CA ALA A 60 -1.17 -5.88 16.94
C ALA A 60 -0.63 -4.44 16.79
N LEU A 61 0.15 -4.14 15.74
CA LEU A 61 0.77 -2.82 15.55
C LEU A 61 -0.29 -1.79 15.17
N THR A 62 -0.53 -0.82 16.05
CA THR A 62 -1.58 0.20 15.85
C THR A 62 -1.08 1.46 15.15
N SER A 63 0.19 1.78 15.33
CA SER A 63 0.84 2.94 14.71
C SER A 63 2.34 2.70 14.54
N ILE A 64 2.94 3.39 13.58
CA ILE A 64 4.38 3.34 13.32
C ILE A 64 4.89 4.70 12.84
N ASN A 65 6.05 5.13 13.34
CA ASN A 65 6.68 6.37 12.93
C ASN A 65 7.80 6.08 11.90
N LEU A 66 7.54 6.43 10.64
CA LEU A 66 8.46 6.23 9.51
C LEU A 66 9.05 7.55 8.98
N LYS A 67 8.95 8.65 9.74
CA LYS A 67 9.37 9.98 9.27
C LYS A 67 10.83 10.07 8.83
N ASN A 68 11.70 9.26 9.41
CA ASN A 68 13.13 9.26 9.11
C ASN A 68 13.52 8.26 8.01
N PHE A 69 12.54 7.51 7.47
CA PHE A 69 12.83 6.55 6.41
C PHE A 69 13.15 7.27 5.10
N ASN A 70 14.34 7.03 4.58
CA ASN A 70 14.76 7.43 3.26
C ASN A 70 14.68 6.22 2.33
N THR A 71 13.68 6.21 1.46
CA THR A 71 13.40 5.06 0.58
C THR A 71 13.87 5.27 -0.87
N LYS A 72 14.69 6.30 -1.13
CA LYS A 72 15.12 6.66 -2.50
C LYS A 72 15.82 5.54 -3.27
N ASN A 73 16.50 4.61 -2.56
CA ASN A 73 17.23 3.51 -3.15
C ASN A 73 16.46 2.19 -3.12
N VAL A 74 15.26 2.17 -2.52
CA VAL A 74 14.45 0.96 -2.38
C VAL A 74 13.83 0.58 -3.71
N THR A 75 13.98 -0.69 -4.09
CA THR A 75 13.43 -1.27 -5.32
C THR A 75 12.29 -2.25 -5.05
N ASP A 76 12.22 -2.81 -3.84
CA ASP A 76 11.21 -3.80 -3.44
C ASP A 76 10.54 -3.38 -2.12
N MET A 77 9.21 -3.17 -2.17
CA MET A 77 8.34 -2.90 -1.03
C MET A 77 7.19 -3.92 -0.92
N GLY A 78 7.31 -5.04 -1.61
CA GLY A 78 6.28 -6.08 -1.62
C GLY A 78 5.94 -6.56 -0.22
N GLY A 79 4.65 -6.59 0.13
CA GLY A 79 4.16 -7.06 1.43
C GLY A 79 4.66 -6.27 2.66
N MET A 80 5.21 -5.05 2.50
CA MET A 80 5.85 -4.33 3.62
C MET A 80 4.98 -4.23 4.87
N PHE A 81 3.66 -4.05 4.72
CA PHE A 81 2.69 -3.98 5.82
C PHE A 81 1.62 -5.07 5.73
N LEU A 82 1.91 -6.18 5.05
CA LEU A 82 0.97 -7.28 4.87
C LEU A 82 0.49 -7.81 6.23
N ASN A 83 -0.84 -7.94 6.41
CA ASN A 83 -1.48 -8.38 7.67
C ASN A 83 -1.20 -7.49 8.90
N CYS A 84 -0.91 -6.20 8.73
CA CYS A 84 -0.93 -5.24 9.84
C CYS A 84 -2.38 -4.86 10.17
N ALA A 85 -3.15 -5.82 10.69
CA ALA A 85 -4.61 -5.74 10.80
C ALA A 85 -5.11 -4.63 11.74
N ALA A 86 -4.34 -4.27 12.78
CA ALA A 86 -4.68 -3.22 13.74
C ALA A 86 -4.22 -1.81 13.33
N LEU A 87 -3.48 -1.68 12.22
CA LEU A 87 -2.90 -0.41 11.79
C LEU A 87 -3.99 0.53 11.26
N THR A 88 -4.22 1.65 11.94
CA THR A 88 -5.32 2.58 11.62
C THR A 88 -4.90 3.72 10.70
N SER A 89 -3.62 4.07 10.70
CA SER A 89 -3.05 5.14 9.87
C SER A 89 -1.57 4.91 9.57
N LEU A 90 -1.10 5.44 8.43
CA LEU A 90 0.31 5.44 8.02
C LEU A 90 0.68 6.81 7.46
N ASP A 91 1.79 7.40 7.95
CA ASP A 91 2.39 8.59 7.35
C ASP A 91 3.55 8.17 6.42
N LEU A 92 3.28 8.19 5.11
CA LEU A 92 4.22 7.80 4.06
C LEU A 92 4.72 9.02 3.24
N LYS A 93 4.57 10.25 3.76
CA LYS A 93 4.93 11.48 3.03
C LYS A 93 6.39 11.52 2.57
N ASN A 94 7.28 10.88 3.32
CA ASN A 94 8.72 10.85 2.99
C ASN A 94 9.11 9.67 2.10
N PHE A 95 8.16 8.81 1.74
CA PHE A 95 8.47 7.68 0.86
C PHE A 95 8.71 8.16 -0.57
N ASN A 96 9.87 7.84 -1.11
CA ASN A 96 10.22 8.02 -2.50
C ASN A 96 10.17 6.65 -3.18
N THR A 97 9.20 6.45 -4.05
CA THR A 97 8.96 5.15 -4.69
C THR A 97 9.45 5.09 -6.15
N LYS A 98 10.19 6.11 -6.59
CA LYS A 98 10.65 6.24 -7.98
C LYS A 98 11.39 5.01 -8.52
N ASN A 99 12.14 4.30 -7.66
CA ASN A 99 12.91 3.12 -8.05
C ASN A 99 12.21 1.80 -7.73
N VAL A 100 11.03 1.85 -7.12
CA VAL A 100 10.27 0.65 -6.73
C VAL A 100 9.69 -0.05 -7.94
N THR A 101 9.91 -1.36 -8.02
CA THR A 101 9.39 -2.24 -9.09
C THR A 101 8.30 -3.18 -8.60
N ASP A 102 8.30 -3.51 -7.29
CA ASP A 102 7.29 -4.39 -6.69
C ASP A 102 6.60 -3.70 -5.50
N MET A 103 5.27 -3.54 -5.60
CA MET A 103 4.37 -3.07 -4.56
C MET A 103 3.27 -4.10 -4.26
N SER A 104 3.42 -5.34 -4.75
CA SER A 104 2.43 -6.38 -4.52
C SER A 104 2.23 -6.62 -3.02
N TRP A 105 0.98 -6.84 -2.60
CA TRP A 105 0.60 -7.13 -1.21
C TRP A 105 0.96 -6.04 -0.17
N MET A 106 1.45 -4.86 -0.58
CA MET A 106 2.07 -3.88 0.33
C MET A 106 1.18 -3.53 1.53
N PHE A 107 -0.13 -3.42 1.34
CA PHE A 107 -1.12 -3.15 2.39
C PHE A 107 -2.18 -4.25 2.51
N TYR A 108 -1.87 -5.46 2.03
CA TYR A 108 -2.82 -6.58 2.07
C TYR A 108 -3.31 -6.82 3.50
N ASN A 109 -4.65 -6.88 3.66
CA ASN A 109 -5.31 -7.14 4.93
C ASN A 109 -4.94 -6.15 6.06
N CYS A 110 -4.65 -4.88 5.73
CA CYS A 110 -4.63 -3.79 6.69
C CYS A 110 -6.09 -3.40 7.02
N ALA A 111 -6.79 -4.29 7.73
CA ALA A 111 -8.25 -4.26 7.86
C ALA A 111 -8.79 -3.03 8.60
N ALA A 112 -8.00 -2.44 9.52
CA ALA A 112 -8.37 -1.24 10.28
C ALA A 112 -7.96 0.08 9.59
N LEU A 113 -7.23 0.04 8.48
CA LEU A 113 -6.74 1.24 7.79
C LEU A 113 -7.91 1.99 7.14
N THR A 114 -8.21 3.20 7.62
CA THR A 114 -9.37 3.99 7.15
C THR A 114 -9.04 4.93 6.01
N SER A 115 -7.80 5.40 5.94
CA SER A 115 -7.29 6.31 4.90
C SER A 115 -5.78 6.17 4.73
N ILE A 116 -5.28 6.52 3.56
CA ILE A 116 -3.84 6.56 3.26
C ILE A 116 -3.55 7.66 2.23
N ASP A 117 -2.49 8.44 2.46
CA ASP A 117 -2.02 9.46 1.51
C ASP A 117 -0.87 8.91 0.66
N LEU A 118 -1.13 8.74 -0.64
CA LEU A 118 -0.20 8.19 -1.62
C LEU A 118 0.23 9.22 -2.69
N LYS A 119 0.01 10.53 -2.44
CA LYS A 119 0.32 11.58 -3.46
C LYS A 119 1.78 11.57 -3.92
N ASN A 120 2.71 11.12 -3.07
CA ASN A 120 4.14 11.10 -3.39
C ASN A 120 4.59 9.80 -4.03
N PHE A 121 3.67 8.85 -4.25
CA PHE A 121 4.03 7.58 -4.90
C PHE A 121 4.21 7.78 -6.40
N ASP A 122 5.43 7.59 -6.89
CA ASP A 122 5.73 7.49 -8.33
C ASP A 122 5.76 6.00 -8.70
N THR A 123 4.79 5.56 -9.50
CA THR A 123 4.62 4.14 -9.85
C THR A 123 5.07 3.80 -11.27
N LYS A 124 5.78 4.71 -11.95
CA LYS A 124 6.17 4.53 -13.36
C LYS A 124 7.04 3.30 -13.63
N ASN A 125 7.82 2.85 -12.63
CA ASN A 125 8.71 1.69 -12.73
C ASN A 125 8.09 0.42 -12.12
N VAL A 126 6.89 0.52 -11.54
CA VAL A 126 6.23 -0.61 -10.89
C VAL A 126 5.70 -1.60 -11.93
N THR A 127 6.01 -2.87 -11.74
CA THR A 127 5.55 -3.98 -12.58
C THR A 127 4.52 -4.86 -11.88
N TYR A 128 4.55 -4.93 -10.53
CA TYR A 128 3.64 -5.77 -9.75
C TYR A 128 2.87 -4.93 -8.72
N MET A 129 1.52 -4.96 -8.79
CA MET A 129 0.58 -4.33 -7.85
C MET A 129 -0.50 -5.31 -7.36
N GLY A 130 -0.36 -6.59 -7.66
CA GLY A 130 -1.35 -7.59 -7.26
C GLY A 130 -1.59 -7.57 -5.76
N ARG A 131 -2.87 -7.57 -5.34
CA ARG A 131 -3.33 -7.57 -3.94
C ARG A 131 -2.86 -6.38 -3.08
N MET A 132 -2.37 -5.29 -3.69
CA MET A 132 -1.78 -4.16 -2.94
C MET A 132 -2.68 -3.65 -1.79
N PHE A 133 -4.00 -3.56 -2.01
CA PHE A 133 -4.99 -3.11 -1.01
C PHE A 133 -6.01 -4.18 -0.66
N SER A 134 -5.85 -5.41 -1.14
CA SER A 134 -6.83 -6.47 -0.88
C SER A 134 -7.08 -6.66 0.62
N GLY A 135 -8.34 -6.74 1.03
CA GLY A 135 -8.71 -6.91 2.44
C GLY A 135 -8.60 -5.64 3.30
N CYS A 136 -8.34 -4.45 2.72
CA CYS A 136 -8.43 -3.18 3.45
C CYS A 136 -9.90 -2.81 3.70
N ALA A 137 -10.55 -3.56 4.60
CA ALA A 137 -12.01 -3.54 4.76
C ALA A 137 -12.59 -2.21 5.27
N ALA A 138 -11.79 -1.41 6.01
CA ALA A 138 -12.20 -0.11 6.55
C ALA A 138 -11.85 1.07 5.63
N LEU A 139 -11.10 0.85 4.55
CA LEU A 139 -10.64 1.91 3.65
C LEU A 139 -11.82 2.48 2.85
N THR A 140 -12.05 3.79 2.96
CA THR A 140 -13.26 4.42 2.37
C THR A 140 -13.02 5.08 1.03
N SER A 141 -11.80 5.59 0.79
CA SER A 141 -11.43 6.25 -0.47
C SER A 141 -9.93 6.11 -0.75
N LEU A 142 -9.58 6.16 -2.05
CA LEU A 142 -8.20 6.20 -2.53
C LEU A 142 -8.04 7.32 -3.55
N ASP A 143 -6.98 8.12 -3.42
CA ASP A 143 -6.54 9.06 -4.46
C ASP A 143 -5.32 8.47 -5.17
N LEU A 144 -5.54 7.97 -6.39
CA LEU A 144 -4.56 7.30 -7.24
C LEU A 144 -4.31 8.07 -8.55
N LYS A 145 -4.59 9.40 -8.57
CA LYS A 145 -4.47 10.22 -9.78
C LYS A 145 -3.04 10.26 -10.34
N ASN A 146 -2.05 10.11 -9.49
CA ASN A 146 -0.63 10.09 -9.88
C ASN A 146 -0.09 8.68 -10.18
N PHE A 147 -0.91 7.64 -10.08
CA PHE A 147 -0.47 6.29 -10.43
C PHE A 147 -0.30 6.16 -11.95
N ASN A 148 0.88 5.73 -12.37
CA ASN A 148 1.19 5.34 -13.74
C ASN A 148 1.28 3.82 -13.81
N THR A 149 0.34 3.20 -14.52
CA THR A 149 0.21 1.74 -14.56
C THR A 149 0.70 1.11 -15.87
N LYS A 150 1.37 1.90 -16.73
CA LYS A 150 1.79 1.43 -18.07
C LYS A 150 2.70 0.21 -18.07
N ASN A 151 3.52 0.05 -17.03
CA ASN A 151 4.46 -1.06 -16.91
C ASN A 151 3.93 -2.19 -16.02
N VAL A 152 2.74 -2.03 -15.43
CA VAL A 152 2.17 -3.02 -14.51
C VAL A 152 1.65 -4.21 -15.30
N THR A 153 2.09 -5.41 -14.91
CA THR A 153 1.72 -6.68 -15.56
C THR A 153 0.69 -7.47 -14.76
N ASP A 154 0.59 -7.23 -13.44
CA ASP A 154 -0.37 -7.89 -12.56
C ASP A 154 -1.01 -6.89 -11.57
N MET A 155 -2.34 -6.79 -11.63
CA MET A 155 -3.23 -6.07 -10.70
C MET A 155 -4.28 -7.00 -10.10
N SER A 156 -4.09 -8.32 -10.19
CA SER A 156 -5.07 -9.29 -9.69
C SER A 156 -5.36 -9.06 -8.21
N TRP A 157 -6.65 -9.06 -7.85
CA TRP A 157 -7.17 -8.83 -6.50
C TRP A 157 -6.74 -7.49 -5.86
N MET A 158 -6.28 -6.50 -6.62
CA MET A 158 -5.67 -5.28 -6.07
C MET A 158 -6.53 -4.59 -5.00
N PHE A 159 -7.85 -4.54 -5.20
CA PHE A 159 -8.82 -3.93 -4.25
C PHE A 159 -9.79 -4.96 -3.67
N SER A 160 -9.60 -6.25 -3.94
CA SER A 160 -10.54 -7.29 -3.51
C SER A 160 -10.81 -7.22 -2.00
N GLY A 161 -12.09 -7.29 -1.60
CA GLY A 161 -12.49 -7.24 -0.19
C GLY A 161 -12.41 -5.86 0.47
N CYS A 162 -12.20 -4.78 -0.29
CA CYS A 162 -12.31 -3.41 0.24
C CYS A 162 -13.79 -3.02 0.43
N ALA A 163 -14.45 -3.64 1.42
CA ALA A 163 -15.91 -3.58 1.58
C ALA A 163 -16.47 -2.19 1.91
N ALA A 164 -15.66 -1.29 2.51
CA ALA A 164 -16.05 0.08 2.81
C ALA A 164 -15.69 1.07 1.69
N LEU A 165 -14.95 0.65 0.66
CA LEU A 165 -14.44 1.52 -0.39
C LEU A 165 -15.57 2.06 -1.26
N THR A 166 -15.74 3.38 -1.26
CA THR A 166 -16.77 4.06 -2.04
C THR A 166 -16.22 4.76 -3.27
N THR A 167 -14.95 5.21 -3.22
CA THR A 167 -14.37 6.09 -4.25
C THR A 167 -12.91 5.76 -4.51
N ILE A 168 -12.56 5.63 -5.79
CA ILE A 168 -11.18 5.60 -6.27
C ILE A 168 -11.02 6.76 -7.25
N ASN A 169 -10.21 7.77 -6.90
CA ASN A 169 -9.95 8.91 -7.77
C ASN A 169 -8.81 8.56 -8.73
N SER A 170 -9.11 8.57 -10.01
CA SER A 170 -8.13 8.46 -11.11
C SER A 170 -8.68 9.15 -12.36
N ASN A 171 -7.81 9.90 -13.06
CA ASN A 171 -8.17 10.58 -14.29
C ASN A 171 -7.83 9.74 -15.55
N THR A 172 -7.31 8.53 -15.36
CA THR A 172 -6.83 7.68 -16.45
C THR A 172 -7.47 6.31 -16.40
N THR A 173 -7.64 5.71 -17.57
CA THR A 173 -8.00 4.30 -17.71
C THR A 173 -6.77 3.44 -17.49
N TRP A 174 -6.91 2.41 -16.67
CA TRP A 174 -5.86 1.44 -16.44
C TRP A 174 -6.08 0.20 -17.30
N GLN A 175 -5.01 -0.33 -17.84
CA GLN A 175 -4.99 -1.59 -18.58
C GLN A 175 -3.91 -2.49 -17.99
N CYS A 176 -4.21 -3.76 -17.84
CA CYS A 176 -3.27 -4.73 -17.29
C CYS A 176 -3.56 -6.11 -17.86
N PRO A 177 -2.53 -6.88 -18.25
CA PRO A 177 -2.71 -8.25 -18.73
C PRO A 177 -3.37 -9.18 -17.71
N GLU A 178 -2.95 -9.07 -16.43
CA GLU A 178 -3.47 -9.87 -15.33
C GLU A 178 -4.23 -8.96 -14.34
N SER A 179 -5.54 -9.16 -14.23
CA SER A 179 -6.41 -8.33 -13.39
C SER A 179 -7.59 -9.11 -12.76
N LYS A 180 -7.38 -10.42 -12.56
CA LYS A 180 -8.41 -11.30 -11.99
C LYS A 180 -8.94 -10.73 -10.68
N ASP A 181 -10.27 -10.66 -10.55
CA ASP A 181 -10.97 -10.30 -9.31
C ASP A 181 -10.50 -8.96 -8.68
N MET A 182 -9.98 -8.04 -9.50
CA MET A 182 -9.39 -6.77 -9.06
C MET A 182 -10.29 -5.99 -8.09
N PHE A 183 -11.61 -5.98 -8.32
CA PHE A 183 -12.61 -5.28 -7.52
C PHE A 183 -13.56 -6.21 -6.77
N ALA A 184 -13.31 -7.52 -6.71
CA ALA A 184 -14.20 -8.46 -6.06
C ALA A 184 -14.52 -8.06 -4.61
N GLY A 185 -15.80 -7.98 -4.24
CA GLY A 185 -16.23 -7.60 -2.89
C GLY A 185 -16.20 -6.10 -2.57
N CYS A 186 -15.89 -5.22 -3.53
CA CYS A 186 -15.96 -3.75 -3.36
C CYS A 186 -17.39 -3.24 -3.47
N THR A 187 -18.33 -3.79 -2.71
CA THR A 187 -19.78 -3.65 -2.90
C THR A 187 -20.34 -2.22 -2.76
N LYS A 188 -19.56 -1.30 -2.19
CA LYS A 188 -19.96 0.11 -2.03
C LYS A 188 -19.33 1.03 -3.08
N LEU A 189 -18.48 0.49 -3.97
CA LEU A 189 -17.74 1.27 -4.93
C LEU A 189 -18.67 1.92 -5.96
N LYS A 190 -18.47 3.21 -6.21
CA LYS A 190 -19.23 4.00 -7.17
C LYS A 190 -18.25 4.93 -7.91
N GLY A 191 -18.22 4.78 -9.24
CA GLY A 191 -17.57 5.71 -10.15
C GLY A 191 -18.60 6.25 -11.13
N ALA A 192 -18.33 6.16 -12.43
CA ALA A 192 -19.30 6.42 -13.47
C ALA A 192 -20.50 5.45 -13.41
N VAL A 193 -20.24 4.23 -12.92
CA VAL A 193 -21.28 3.20 -12.67
C VAL A 193 -21.17 2.64 -11.24
N SER A 194 -22.24 2.04 -10.77
CA SER A 194 -22.26 1.30 -9.50
C SER A 194 -21.62 -0.07 -9.66
N TYR A 195 -21.10 -0.61 -8.56
CA TYR A 195 -20.50 -1.94 -8.50
C TYR A 195 -21.42 -3.04 -9.06
N ASP A 196 -20.83 -3.91 -9.87
CA ASP A 196 -21.43 -5.12 -10.42
C ASP A 196 -20.52 -6.31 -10.11
N LYS A 197 -21.07 -7.32 -9.40
CA LYS A 197 -20.29 -8.50 -8.96
C LYS A 197 -19.73 -9.36 -10.11
N ASP A 198 -20.29 -9.21 -11.31
CA ASP A 198 -19.89 -9.95 -12.51
C ASP A 198 -18.87 -9.18 -13.38
N LYS A 199 -18.52 -7.93 -12.97
CA LYS A 199 -17.59 -7.04 -13.66
C LYS A 199 -16.51 -6.56 -12.69
N VAL A 200 -15.51 -7.37 -12.42
CA VAL A 200 -14.56 -7.16 -11.33
C VAL A 200 -13.09 -7.12 -11.75
N ASP A 201 -12.81 -7.08 -13.03
CA ASP A 201 -11.48 -6.98 -13.60
C ASP A 201 -11.10 -5.53 -14.01
N ALA A 202 -9.93 -5.35 -14.65
CA ALA A 202 -9.44 -4.04 -15.06
C ALA A 202 -10.28 -3.35 -16.15
N THR A 203 -11.24 -4.02 -16.79
CA THR A 203 -12.17 -3.36 -17.72
C THR A 203 -12.99 -2.28 -17.03
N MET A 204 -13.17 -2.40 -15.71
CA MET A 204 -13.86 -1.44 -14.87
C MET A 204 -12.92 -0.37 -14.27
N ALA A 205 -11.62 -0.43 -14.53
CA ALA A 205 -10.63 0.51 -14.01
C ALA A 205 -10.53 1.77 -14.89
N ASN A 206 -11.63 2.50 -15.03
CA ASN A 206 -11.68 3.71 -15.83
C ASN A 206 -12.72 4.71 -15.28
N PRO A 207 -12.53 6.03 -15.53
CA PRO A 207 -13.41 7.08 -15.01
C PRO A 207 -14.65 7.36 -15.85
N GLU A 208 -14.77 6.82 -17.08
CA GLU A 208 -15.85 7.14 -17.99
C GLU A 208 -17.03 6.15 -17.90
N THR A 209 -16.70 4.86 -17.82
CA THR A 209 -17.67 3.77 -17.85
C THR A 209 -17.45 2.74 -16.74
N GLY A 210 -16.52 2.99 -15.84
CA GLY A 210 -16.08 2.06 -14.79
C GLY A 210 -16.24 2.60 -13.38
N TYR A 211 -15.38 2.10 -12.48
CA TYR A 211 -15.47 2.37 -11.05
C TYR A 211 -14.61 3.52 -10.57
N PHE A 212 -13.82 4.16 -11.44
CA PHE A 212 -13.03 5.32 -11.06
C PHE A 212 -13.86 6.59 -11.12
N THR A 213 -13.45 7.58 -10.33
CA THR A 213 -14.00 8.93 -10.31
C THR A 213 -12.94 9.90 -10.84
N ALA A 214 -13.25 10.60 -11.95
CA ALA A 214 -12.41 11.69 -12.44
C ALA A 214 -12.60 12.95 -11.57
N GLU A 215 -11.57 13.79 -11.45
CA GLU A 215 -11.76 15.15 -10.95
C GLU A 215 -12.67 15.92 -11.92
N SER A 216 -13.73 16.54 -11.39
CA SER A 216 -14.50 17.51 -12.18
C SER A 216 -13.57 18.67 -12.54
N THR A 217 -13.26 18.83 -13.81
CA THR A 217 -12.66 20.05 -14.34
C THR A 217 -13.70 21.16 -14.21
N THR A 218 -13.75 21.82 -13.04
CA THR A 218 -14.51 23.06 -12.90
C THR A 218 -13.76 24.11 -13.74
N VAL A 219 -14.17 24.27 -14.98
CA VAL A 219 -13.78 25.42 -15.80
C VAL A 219 -14.35 26.64 -15.06
N ARG A 220 -13.51 27.34 -14.31
CA ARG A 220 -13.85 28.68 -13.84
C ARG A 220 -13.92 29.54 -15.12
N SER A 221 -15.12 29.72 -15.64
CA SER A 221 -15.38 30.78 -16.62
C SER A 221 -15.00 32.12 -15.94
N ARG A 222 -14.02 32.78 -16.50
CA ARG A 222 -13.64 34.15 -16.15
C ARG A 222 -14.65 35.12 -16.74
#